data_162acc1e9f4bfc922a0d0f04248ecdad
#
_entry.id   162acc1e9f4bfc922a0d0f04248ecdad
#
_cell.length_a   1.000
_cell.length_b   1.000
_cell.length_c   1.000
_cell.angle_alpha   90.00
_cell.angle_beta   90.00
_cell.angle_gamma   90.00
#
_symmetry.space_group_name_H-M   'P 1'
#
loop_
_entity.id
_entity.type
_entity.pdbx_description
1 polymer ?
#
loop_
_entity_poly.entity_id
_entity_poly.type
_entity_poly.pdbx_seq_one_letter_code
_entity_poly.pdbx_strand_id
1 'polypeptide(L)'
;MDTNVIIAIVAVVVIAALLAIGGWWFGKSRKSAVDKSTEAAKAKADARLATEKSAAQSAAASAENAEKTKETAESAATEVESATSSATPESPVATEPTPVGSAVTESATPAVETPEAVGTRMQRLKARLSKSGNPFGKALFNILAKDQLSEADWEDVEDTLLLADVGAEASEQLVEELRNDARIAGQSDPAEVRAALKDKLLKLVGTDVDRRLNADKEGANKPSVIIMVGVNGTGKTTTAGKLSRLLVSEGKQVMLGAADTFRAAAADQLETWGAKVGVPVVRSDKDGADPASVAFEASAKAKEANADVLIIDTAGRLQNKANLMDELGKIRRVTEKNLPVDEVLLVLDATTGQNGMTQAKVFAEAIGITGVVLSKLDGSAKGGIVISVQKELGVPVKLVGLGEGPDDLAPFDPEGFVDGILA
;
A
#
# COMPACT_ATOMS: atom_id res chain seq x y z
N MET A 1 38.92 51.86 -40.32
CA MET A 1 38.07 50.79 -39.78
C MET A 1 36.84 50.68 -40.66
N ASP A 2 36.57 49.54 -41.24
CA ASP A 2 35.44 49.38 -42.13
C ASP A 2 34.12 49.50 -41.36
N THR A 3 33.20 50.25 -41.97
CA THR A 3 31.87 50.51 -41.40
C THR A 3 31.13 49.22 -40.97
N ASN A 4 31.35 48.11 -41.66
CA ASN A 4 30.81 46.81 -41.34
C ASN A 4 31.38 46.21 -40.05
N VAL A 5 32.61 46.51 -39.69
CA VAL A 5 33.25 46.05 -38.42
C VAL A 5 32.63 46.82 -37.24
N ILE A 6 32.39 48.09 -37.40
CA ILE A 6 31.72 48.91 -36.36
C ILE A 6 30.31 48.43 -36.13
N ILE A 7 29.52 48.13 -37.16
CA ILE A 7 28.16 47.60 -37.03
C ILE A 7 28.17 46.22 -36.31
N ALA A 8 29.11 45.34 -36.64
CA ALA A 8 29.23 44.03 -35.99
C ALA A 8 29.54 44.16 -34.47
N ILE A 9 30.43 45.05 -34.12
CA ILE A 9 30.80 45.31 -32.69
C ILE A 9 29.61 45.88 -31.95
N VAL A 10 28.86 46.84 -32.53
CA VAL A 10 27.67 47.41 -31.91
C VAL A 10 26.57 46.34 -31.70
N ALA A 11 26.37 45.46 -32.70
CA ALA A 11 25.40 44.36 -32.59
C ALA A 11 25.72 43.40 -31.44
N VAL A 12 27.00 43.01 -31.29
CA VAL A 12 27.44 42.13 -30.20
C VAL A 12 27.26 42.79 -28.82
N VAL A 13 27.57 44.06 -28.71
CA VAL A 13 27.35 44.82 -27.41
C VAL A 13 25.87 44.92 -27.06
N VAL A 14 25.02 45.17 -28.04
CA VAL A 14 23.56 45.21 -27.82
C VAL A 14 23.01 43.85 -27.41
N ILE A 15 23.41 42.76 -28.04
CA ILE A 15 22.98 41.40 -27.66
C ILE A 15 23.49 41.05 -26.25
N ALA A 16 24.74 41.39 -25.91
CA ALA A 16 25.25 41.15 -24.55
C ALA A 16 24.49 41.95 -23.47
N ALA A 17 24.11 43.20 -23.77
CA ALA A 17 23.30 44.03 -22.87
C ALA A 17 21.89 43.45 -22.68
N LEU A 18 21.24 42.95 -23.75
CA LEU A 18 19.91 42.32 -23.67
C LEU A 18 19.94 41.02 -22.85
N LEU A 19 20.97 40.20 -23.02
CA LEU A 19 21.16 38.98 -22.23
C LEU A 19 21.40 39.27 -20.75
N ALA A 20 22.16 40.30 -20.41
CA ALA A 20 22.42 40.73 -19.04
C ALA A 20 21.14 41.25 -18.35
N ILE A 21 20.32 42.06 -19.07
CA ILE A 21 19.03 42.56 -18.57
C ILE A 21 18.02 41.44 -18.39
N GLY A 22 17.94 40.53 -19.36
CA GLY A 22 17.07 39.34 -19.29
C GLY A 22 17.44 38.42 -18.14
N GLY A 23 18.72 38.14 -17.94
CA GLY A 23 19.22 37.32 -16.83
C GLY A 23 18.96 37.96 -15.45
N TRP A 24 19.12 39.29 -15.34
CA TRP A 24 18.82 40.02 -14.08
C TRP A 24 17.32 40.03 -13.76
N TRP A 25 16.47 40.22 -14.77
CA TRP A 25 15.01 40.21 -14.59
C TRP A 25 14.48 38.82 -14.23
N PHE A 26 15.00 37.77 -14.88
CA PHE A 26 14.65 36.39 -14.60
C PHE A 26 15.12 35.91 -13.21
N GLY A 27 16.31 36.32 -12.80
CA GLY A 27 16.83 36.06 -11.44
C GLY A 27 16.03 36.75 -10.32
N LYS A 28 15.53 37.98 -10.59
CA LYS A 28 14.70 38.73 -9.65
C LYS A 28 13.28 38.13 -9.51
N SER A 29 12.70 37.68 -10.61
CA SER A 29 11.39 37.01 -10.64
C SER A 29 11.41 35.71 -9.88
N ARG A 30 12.45 34.87 -10.04
CA ARG A 30 12.59 33.62 -9.30
C ARG A 30 12.76 33.83 -7.78
N LYS A 31 13.53 34.80 -7.34
CA LYS A 31 13.68 35.09 -5.89
C LYS A 31 12.34 35.46 -5.25
N SER A 32 11.54 36.31 -5.87
CA SER A 32 10.25 36.70 -5.29
C SER A 32 9.21 35.57 -5.26
N ALA A 33 9.27 34.60 -6.19
CA ALA A 33 8.40 33.42 -6.19
C ALA A 33 8.81 32.41 -5.09
N VAL A 34 10.13 32.20 -4.91
CA VAL A 34 10.65 31.32 -3.85
C VAL A 34 10.36 31.91 -2.46
N ASP A 35 10.53 33.21 -2.25
CA ASP A 35 10.23 33.85 -0.96
C ASP A 35 8.73 33.75 -0.60
N LYS A 36 7.82 33.97 -1.57
CA LYS A 36 6.38 33.79 -1.35
C LYS A 36 5.98 32.35 -1.04
N SER A 37 6.59 31.39 -1.72
CA SER A 37 6.31 29.97 -1.47
C SER A 37 6.83 29.49 -0.11
N THR A 38 7.97 30.02 0.33
CA THR A 38 8.56 29.70 1.64
C THR A 38 7.73 30.33 2.79
N GLU A 39 7.22 31.53 2.60
CA GLU A 39 6.35 32.20 3.57
C GLU A 39 4.98 31.51 3.68
N ALA A 40 4.39 31.08 2.56
CA ALA A 40 3.15 30.32 2.54
C ALA A 40 3.32 28.90 3.16
N ALA A 41 4.45 28.25 2.92
CA ALA A 41 4.78 26.97 3.55
C ALA A 41 4.95 27.10 5.07
N LYS A 42 5.61 28.18 5.52
CA LYS A 42 5.81 28.46 6.94
C LYS A 42 4.49 28.78 7.66
N ALA A 43 3.62 29.58 7.04
CA ALA A 43 2.30 29.87 7.57
C ALA A 43 1.40 28.61 7.69
N LYS A 44 1.48 27.69 6.71
CA LYS A 44 0.79 26.39 6.78
C LYS A 44 1.36 25.48 7.87
N ALA A 45 2.66 25.47 8.09
CA ALA A 45 3.30 24.70 9.15
C ALA A 45 2.89 25.21 10.53
N ASP A 46 2.89 26.52 10.74
CA ASP A 46 2.48 27.15 12.00
C ASP A 46 0.99 26.91 12.30
N ALA A 47 0.13 26.93 11.29
CA ALA A 47 -1.30 26.61 11.43
C ALA A 47 -1.53 25.12 11.81
N ARG A 48 -0.74 24.19 11.26
CA ARG A 48 -0.79 22.75 11.64
C ARG A 48 -0.33 22.54 13.08
N LEU A 49 0.76 23.16 13.49
CA LEU A 49 1.26 23.10 14.87
C LEU A 49 0.24 23.65 15.90
N ALA A 50 -0.51 24.70 15.53
CA ALA A 50 -1.58 25.24 16.36
C ALA A 50 -2.75 24.26 16.50
N THR A 51 -3.11 23.57 15.41
CA THR A 51 -4.18 22.56 15.39
C THR A 51 -3.79 21.32 16.20
N GLU A 52 -2.55 20.84 16.07
CA GLU A 52 -2.03 19.71 16.86
C GLU A 52 -1.96 20.02 18.36
N LYS A 53 -1.53 21.23 18.73
CA LYS A 53 -1.54 21.67 20.15
C LYS A 53 -2.95 21.74 20.72
N SER A 54 -3.93 22.22 19.95
CA SER A 54 -5.32 22.25 20.35
C SER A 54 -5.91 20.84 20.52
N ALA A 55 -5.59 19.91 19.61
CA ALA A 55 -6.01 18.51 19.69
C ALA A 55 -5.36 17.78 20.90
N ALA A 56 -4.08 18.03 21.17
CA ALA A 56 -3.39 17.47 22.32
C ALA A 56 -3.96 17.99 23.65
N GLN A 57 -4.32 19.27 23.75
CA GLN A 57 -4.98 19.83 24.92
C GLN A 57 -6.40 19.28 25.14
N SER A 58 -7.16 19.06 24.06
CA SER A 58 -8.47 18.42 24.13
C SER A 58 -8.37 16.95 24.57
N ALA A 59 -7.37 16.21 24.11
CA ALA A 59 -7.12 14.84 24.52
C ALA A 59 -6.71 14.73 26.01
N ALA A 60 -5.88 15.65 26.48
CA ALA A 60 -5.47 15.71 27.89
C ALA A 60 -6.66 16.03 28.82
N ALA A 61 -7.52 16.95 28.43
CA ALA A 61 -8.75 17.29 29.20
C ALA A 61 -9.73 16.11 29.23
N SER A 62 -9.80 15.32 28.15
CA SER A 62 -10.65 14.12 28.11
C SER A 62 -10.09 12.98 28.99
N ALA A 63 -8.76 12.85 29.09
CA ALA A 63 -8.12 11.87 29.95
C ALA A 63 -8.31 12.20 31.44
N GLU A 64 -8.18 13.47 31.81
CA GLU A 64 -8.40 13.92 33.20
C GLU A 64 -9.87 13.74 33.65
N ASN A 65 -10.84 13.92 32.74
CA ASN A 65 -12.24 13.64 33.04
C ASN A 65 -12.53 12.12 33.16
N ALA A 66 -11.83 11.27 32.41
CA ALA A 66 -11.98 9.83 32.51
C ALA A 66 -11.39 9.27 33.82
N GLU A 67 -10.32 9.88 34.34
CA GLU A 67 -9.68 9.52 35.61
C GLU A 67 -10.58 9.92 36.80
N LYS A 68 -11.16 11.12 36.78
CA LYS A 68 -12.15 11.56 37.78
C LYS A 68 -13.43 10.68 37.82
N THR A 69 -13.84 10.18 36.66
CA THR A 69 -15.04 9.29 36.59
C THR A 69 -14.72 7.89 37.16
N LYS A 70 -13.46 7.41 37.02
CA LYS A 70 -13.00 6.17 37.64
C LYS A 70 -12.91 6.27 39.17
N GLU A 71 -12.38 7.37 39.69
CA GLU A 71 -12.24 7.60 41.12
C GLU A 71 -13.61 7.73 41.83
N THR A 72 -14.59 8.31 41.11
CA THR A 72 -15.98 8.39 41.61
C THR A 72 -16.70 7.04 41.58
N ALA A 73 -16.37 6.16 40.61
CA ALA A 73 -16.95 4.82 40.53
C ALA A 73 -16.35 3.87 41.58
N GLU A 74 -15.06 4.01 41.90
CA GLU A 74 -14.37 3.21 42.92
C GLU A 74 -14.80 3.58 44.32
N SER A 75 -15.10 4.88 44.60
CA SER A 75 -15.67 5.36 45.86
C SER A 75 -17.12 4.88 46.09
N ALA A 76 -17.89 4.74 45.00
CA ALA A 76 -19.27 4.22 45.11
C ALA A 76 -19.33 2.69 45.33
N ALA A 77 -18.33 1.94 44.86
CA ALA A 77 -18.24 0.50 45.06
C ALA A 77 -17.87 0.12 46.52
N THR A 78 -17.12 0.98 47.20
CA THR A 78 -16.67 0.73 48.59
C THR A 78 -17.79 0.99 49.62
N GLU A 79 -18.80 1.81 49.28
CA GLU A 79 -19.92 2.11 50.18
C GLU A 79 -21.03 1.04 50.14
N VAL A 80 -21.07 0.16 49.15
CA VAL A 80 -22.09 -0.90 49.01
C VAL A 80 -21.67 -2.21 49.72
N GLU A 81 -20.38 -2.40 50.01
CA GLU A 81 -19.90 -3.64 50.64
C GLU A 81 -19.98 -3.67 52.19
N SER A 82 -20.36 -2.57 52.83
CA SER A 82 -20.44 -2.48 54.30
C SER A 82 -21.85 -2.63 54.89
N ALA A 83 -22.89 -2.94 54.08
CA ALA A 83 -24.29 -2.95 54.55
C ALA A 83 -25.02 -4.29 54.53
N THR A 84 -24.33 -5.45 54.28
CA THR A 84 -24.97 -6.77 54.33
C THR A 84 -24.17 -7.81 55.10
N SER A 85 -24.21 -7.69 56.43
CA SER A 85 -23.80 -8.76 57.31
C SER A 85 -24.78 -8.83 58.50
N SER A 86 -25.83 -9.61 58.37
CA SER A 86 -26.46 -10.39 59.47
C SER A 86 -27.82 -10.94 59.05
N ALA A 87 -27.87 -12.25 58.81
CA ALA A 87 -28.92 -13.17 59.24
C ALA A 87 -28.74 -14.55 58.61
N THR A 88 -28.34 -15.50 59.40
CA THR A 88 -28.51 -16.95 59.27
C THR A 88 -29.56 -17.37 60.29
N PRO A 89 -30.27 -18.55 60.30
CA PRO A 89 -30.23 -19.73 59.45
C PRO A 89 -31.63 -20.32 59.11
N GLU A 90 -31.72 -21.24 58.17
CA GLU A 90 -32.40 -22.56 58.38
C GLU A 90 -32.39 -23.41 57.08
N SER A 91 -31.86 -24.61 57.22
CA SER A 91 -32.07 -25.75 56.31
C SER A 91 -33.29 -26.54 56.86
N PRO A 92 -33.97 -27.46 56.14
CA PRO A 92 -33.47 -28.43 55.18
C PRO A 92 -34.44 -28.77 54.02
N VAL A 93 -34.06 -29.51 53.01
CA VAL A 93 -34.61 -30.82 52.56
C VAL A 93 -34.04 -31.21 51.20
N ALA A 94 -33.55 -32.44 51.16
CA ALA A 94 -32.99 -33.12 50.02
C ALA A 94 -34.00 -33.43 48.91
N THR A 95 -33.54 -33.32 47.65
CA THR A 95 -34.11 -34.11 46.54
C THR A 95 -32.95 -34.48 45.57
N GLU A 96 -32.93 -35.78 45.25
CA GLU A 96 -31.93 -36.47 44.44
C GLU A 96 -31.68 -35.88 43.05
N PRO A 97 -30.43 -36.03 42.50
CA PRO A 97 -30.14 -35.56 41.17
C PRO A 97 -30.47 -36.61 40.08
N THR A 98 -31.27 -36.23 39.12
CA THR A 98 -31.42 -36.93 37.86
C THR A 98 -30.15 -36.71 37.00
N PRO A 99 -29.61 -37.72 36.34
CA PRO A 99 -28.41 -37.52 35.49
C PRO A 99 -28.76 -36.82 34.18
N VAL A 100 -28.34 -35.57 34.09
CA VAL A 100 -28.35 -34.88 32.80
C VAL A 100 -27.08 -35.31 32.06
N GLY A 101 -27.25 -36.00 30.93
CA GLY A 101 -26.17 -36.46 30.08
C GLY A 101 -25.30 -35.27 29.63
N SER A 102 -24.01 -35.40 29.89
CA SER A 102 -22.96 -34.51 29.32
C SER A 102 -22.97 -34.68 27.81
N ALA A 103 -23.64 -33.80 27.13
CA ALA A 103 -23.36 -33.58 25.71
C ALA A 103 -21.96 -32.97 25.63
N VAL A 104 -20.98 -33.80 25.31
CA VAL A 104 -19.68 -33.36 24.83
C VAL A 104 -19.95 -32.57 23.57
N THR A 105 -19.87 -31.26 23.64
CA THR A 105 -19.86 -30.42 22.47
C THR A 105 -18.55 -30.76 21.73
N GLU A 106 -18.65 -31.63 20.75
CA GLU A 106 -17.59 -31.82 19.75
C GLU A 106 -17.29 -30.44 19.18
N SER A 107 -16.10 -29.95 19.48
CA SER A 107 -15.54 -28.74 18.86
C SER A 107 -15.48 -29.03 17.36
N ALA A 108 -16.44 -28.54 16.62
CA ALA A 108 -16.47 -28.67 15.18
C ALA A 108 -15.18 -28.05 14.63
N THR A 109 -14.31 -28.89 14.09
CA THR A 109 -13.15 -28.46 13.32
C THR A 109 -13.67 -27.48 12.25
N PRO A 110 -13.17 -26.23 12.16
CA PRO A 110 -13.69 -25.28 11.18
C PRO A 110 -13.58 -25.92 9.79
N ALA A 111 -14.69 -25.93 9.07
CA ALA A 111 -14.73 -26.49 7.72
C ALA A 111 -13.73 -25.70 6.84
N VAL A 112 -12.83 -26.43 6.17
CA VAL A 112 -11.87 -25.83 5.25
C VAL A 112 -12.65 -25.18 4.09
N GLU A 113 -12.42 -23.88 3.89
CA GLU A 113 -13.05 -23.12 2.81
C GLU A 113 -12.38 -23.44 1.46
N THR A 114 -13.17 -23.52 0.40
CA THR A 114 -12.64 -23.60 -0.97
C THR A 114 -12.46 -22.17 -1.51
N PRO A 115 -11.23 -21.72 -1.79
CA PRO A 115 -11.00 -20.40 -2.35
C PRO A 115 -11.62 -20.27 -3.75
N GLU A 116 -12.01 -19.03 -4.11
CA GLU A 116 -12.52 -18.70 -5.45
C GLU A 116 -11.46 -18.93 -6.53
N ALA A 117 -11.83 -19.55 -7.65
CA ALA A 117 -10.95 -19.78 -8.78
C ALA A 117 -10.42 -18.45 -9.37
N VAL A 118 -9.15 -18.46 -9.85
CA VAL A 118 -8.45 -17.27 -10.32
C VAL A 118 -9.23 -16.52 -11.41
N GLY A 119 -9.79 -17.23 -12.41
CA GLY A 119 -10.54 -16.61 -13.51
C GLY A 119 -11.78 -15.86 -13.04
N THR A 120 -12.59 -16.49 -12.17
CA THR A 120 -13.81 -15.86 -11.60
C THR A 120 -13.44 -14.67 -10.73
N ARG A 121 -12.43 -14.83 -9.89
CA ARG A 121 -11.86 -13.78 -9.03
C ARG A 121 -11.43 -12.57 -9.85
N MET A 122 -10.66 -12.79 -10.92
CA MET A 122 -10.19 -11.74 -11.82
C MET A 122 -11.35 -10.96 -12.46
N GLN A 123 -12.38 -11.67 -12.99
CA GLN A 123 -13.56 -11.03 -13.57
C GLN A 123 -14.31 -10.17 -12.55
N ARG A 124 -14.50 -10.68 -11.34
CA ARG A 124 -15.17 -9.96 -10.26
C ARG A 124 -14.41 -8.71 -9.85
N LEU A 125 -13.09 -8.80 -9.71
CA LEU A 125 -12.25 -7.67 -9.31
C LEU A 125 -12.13 -6.62 -10.41
N LYS A 126 -12.07 -7.03 -11.70
CA LYS A 126 -12.15 -6.13 -12.84
C LYS A 126 -13.47 -5.35 -12.87
N ALA A 127 -14.60 -6.03 -12.60
CA ALA A 127 -15.91 -5.40 -12.51
C ALA A 127 -16.01 -4.42 -11.31
N ARG A 128 -15.33 -4.69 -10.19
CA ARG A 128 -15.25 -3.76 -9.06
C ARG A 128 -14.45 -2.52 -9.42
N LEU A 129 -13.29 -2.68 -10.04
CA LEU A 129 -12.44 -1.57 -10.46
C LEU A 129 -13.19 -0.63 -11.43
N SER A 130 -13.89 -1.18 -12.41
CA SER A 130 -14.73 -0.41 -13.35
C SER A 130 -15.87 0.35 -12.65
N LYS A 131 -16.41 -0.19 -11.55
CA LYS A 131 -17.50 0.44 -10.78
C LYS A 131 -17.00 1.45 -9.74
N SER A 132 -15.74 1.43 -9.38
CA SER A 132 -15.18 2.33 -8.36
C SER A 132 -15.22 3.80 -8.80
N GLY A 133 -15.51 4.07 -10.08
CA GLY A 133 -15.77 5.40 -10.62
C GLY A 133 -14.61 6.35 -10.33
N ASN A 134 -13.42 6.00 -10.82
CA ASN A 134 -12.25 6.83 -10.56
C ASN A 134 -12.46 8.22 -11.19
N PRO A 135 -12.63 9.30 -10.37
CA PRO A 135 -12.92 10.63 -10.88
C PRO A 135 -11.77 11.19 -11.75
N PHE A 136 -10.58 10.65 -11.58
CA PHE A 136 -9.37 11.03 -12.29
C PHE A 136 -9.47 10.83 -13.80
N GLY A 137 -9.78 9.64 -14.29
CA GLY A 137 -9.85 9.37 -15.73
C GLY A 137 -10.96 10.15 -16.41
N LYS A 138 -12.10 10.30 -15.73
CA LYS A 138 -13.22 11.09 -16.21
C LYS A 138 -12.90 12.59 -16.29
N ALA A 139 -12.21 13.14 -15.27
CA ALA A 139 -11.76 14.52 -15.27
C ALA A 139 -10.79 14.78 -16.43
N LEU A 140 -9.81 13.90 -16.59
CA LEU A 140 -8.81 13.97 -17.66
C LEU A 140 -9.47 13.89 -19.04
N PHE A 141 -10.40 12.96 -19.24
CA PHE A 141 -11.14 12.85 -20.49
C PHE A 141 -11.96 14.10 -20.79
N ASN A 142 -12.65 14.69 -19.79
CA ASN A 142 -13.46 15.89 -19.98
C ASN A 142 -12.63 17.11 -20.38
N ILE A 143 -11.38 17.23 -19.89
CA ILE A 143 -10.47 18.30 -20.29
C ILE A 143 -10.03 18.08 -21.75
N LEU A 144 -9.55 16.87 -22.06
CA LEU A 144 -8.98 16.54 -23.37
C LEU A 144 -10.02 16.48 -24.50
N ALA A 145 -11.31 16.32 -24.19
CA ALA A 145 -12.40 16.29 -25.16
C ALA A 145 -12.94 17.68 -25.55
N LYS A 146 -12.30 18.77 -25.12
CA LYS A 146 -12.67 20.14 -25.56
C LYS A 146 -12.21 20.39 -26.98
N ASP A 147 -12.97 21.19 -27.72
CA ASP A 147 -12.69 21.52 -29.16
C ASP A 147 -11.35 22.24 -29.39
N GLN A 148 -10.87 23.02 -28.47
CA GLN A 148 -9.55 23.65 -28.49
C GLN A 148 -8.95 23.62 -27.09
N LEU A 149 -7.74 23.10 -26.99
CA LEU A 149 -6.99 23.05 -25.73
C LEU A 149 -6.08 24.27 -25.61
N SER A 150 -6.33 25.09 -24.60
CA SER A 150 -5.46 26.20 -24.21
C SER A 150 -4.32 25.75 -23.32
N GLU A 151 -3.33 26.61 -23.07
CA GLU A 151 -2.28 26.33 -22.09
C GLU A 151 -2.84 26.08 -20.69
N ALA A 152 -3.91 26.78 -20.29
CA ALA A 152 -4.58 26.54 -19.03
C ALA A 152 -5.23 25.14 -18.94
N ASP A 153 -5.74 24.61 -20.06
CA ASP A 153 -6.28 23.24 -20.09
C ASP A 153 -5.17 22.20 -19.90
N TRP A 154 -3.98 22.45 -20.43
CA TRP A 154 -2.82 21.58 -20.22
C TRP A 154 -2.29 21.64 -18.77
N GLU A 155 -2.32 22.81 -18.15
CA GLU A 155 -2.04 22.95 -16.70
C GLU A 155 -3.08 22.16 -15.88
N ASP A 156 -4.37 22.23 -16.22
CA ASP A 156 -5.42 21.43 -15.56
C ASP A 156 -5.22 19.91 -15.76
N VAL A 157 -4.72 19.46 -16.92
CA VAL A 157 -4.35 18.06 -17.16
C VAL A 157 -3.23 17.65 -16.22
N GLU A 158 -2.17 18.44 -16.12
CA GLU A 158 -1.02 18.16 -15.24
C GLU A 158 -1.45 18.13 -13.78
N ASP A 159 -2.20 19.10 -13.31
CA ASP A 159 -2.74 19.14 -11.95
C ASP A 159 -3.62 17.93 -11.65
N THR A 160 -4.45 17.50 -12.60
CA THR A 160 -5.29 16.30 -12.46
C THR A 160 -4.43 15.05 -12.29
N LEU A 161 -3.35 14.91 -13.04
CA LEU A 161 -2.40 13.79 -12.93
C LEU A 161 -1.66 13.78 -11.59
N LEU A 162 -1.21 14.95 -11.14
CA LEU A 162 -0.53 15.11 -9.85
C LEU A 162 -1.46 14.79 -8.67
N LEU A 163 -2.71 15.26 -8.72
CA LEU A 163 -3.74 14.95 -7.72
C LEU A 163 -4.09 13.46 -7.66
N ALA A 164 -3.92 12.75 -8.77
CA ALA A 164 -4.11 11.30 -8.85
C ALA A 164 -2.90 10.48 -8.39
N ASP A 165 -1.85 11.10 -7.87
CA ASP A 165 -0.59 10.48 -7.44
C ASP A 165 0.21 9.81 -8.58
N VAL A 166 0.11 10.30 -9.82
CA VAL A 166 0.91 9.81 -10.96
C VAL A 166 2.40 10.11 -10.79
N GLY A 167 2.73 11.17 -10.04
CA GLY A 167 4.09 11.66 -9.85
C GLY A 167 4.49 12.70 -10.90
N ALA A 168 5.34 13.66 -10.51
CA ALA A 168 5.63 14.86 -11.32
C ALA A 168 6.27 14.50 -12.67
N GLU A 169 7.32 13.69 -12.68
CA GLU A 169 8.03 13.31 -13.91
C GLU A 169 7.15 12.54 -14.90
N ALA A 170 6.29 11.62 -14.40
CA ALA A 170 5.38 10.87 -15.25
C ALA A 170 4.24 11.74 -15.76
N SER A 171 3.78 12.73 -14.98
CA SER A 171 2.75 13.69 -15.38
C SER A 171 3.26 14.61 -16.50
N GLU A 172 4.44 15.20 -16.34
CA GLU A 172 5.09 16.03 -17.36
C GLU A 172 5.29 15.25 -18.68
N GLN A 173 5.83 14.04 -18.58
CA GLN A 173 6.01 13.17 -19.76
C GLN A 173 4.68 12.88 -20.46
N LEU A 174 3.63 12.55 -19.71
CA LEU A 174 2.33 12.23 -20.27
C LEU A 174 1.68 13.44 -20.95
N VAL A 175 1.77 14.62 -20.32
CA VAL A 175 1.27 15.88 -20.90
C VAL A 175 1.98 16.17 -22.22
N GLU A 176 3.30 16.05 -22.27
CA GLU A 176 4.06 16.28 -23.51
C GLU A 176 3.67 15.26 -24.61
N GLU A 177 3.55 13.97 -24.25
CA GLU A 177 3.14 12.94 -25.21
C GLU A 177 1.70 13.15 -25.70
N LEU A 178 0.78 13.64 -24.86
CA LEU A 178 -0.59 13.97 -25.26
C LEU A 178 -0.64 15.20 -26.16
N ARG A 179 0.10 16.25 -25.86
CA ARG A 179 0.20 17.45 -26.71
C ARG A 179 0.63 17.12 -28.14
N ASN A 180 1.55 16.17 -28.27
CA ASN A 180 2.11 15.75 -29.55
C ASN A 180 1.28 14.66 -30.27
N ASP A 181 0.20 14.16 -29.67
CA ASP A 181 -0.64 13.16 -30.31
C ASP A 181 -1.63 13.81 -31.28
N ALA A 182 -1.56 13.42 -32.57
CA ALA A 182 -2.41 13.98 -33.60
C ALA A 182 -3.92 13.78 -33.35
N ARG A 183 -4.29 12.74 -32.60
CA ARG A 183 -5.69 12.47 -32.21
C ARG A 183 -6.22 13.48 -31.19
N ILE A 184 -5.33 14.05 -30.38
CA ILE A 184 -5.66 15.12 -29.43
C ILE A 184 -5.60 16.48 -30.11
N ALA A 185 -4.55 16.74 -30.90
CA ALA A 185 -4.35 18.03 -31.58
C ALA A 185 -5.34 18.29 -32.73
N GLY A 186 -5.79 17.21 -33.37
CA GLY A 186 -6.73 17.30 -34.54
C GLY A 186 -8.19 17.32 -34.16
N GLN A 187 -8.53 17.00 -32.95
CA GLN A 187 -9.79 17.13 -32.27
C GLN A 187 -11.08 16.84 -32.97
N SER A 188 -11.46 15.66 -33.12
CA SER A 188 -12.74 15.50 -33.81
C SER A 188 -13.65 14.47 -33.18
N ASP A 189 -13.11 13.43 -32.58
CA ASP A 189 -13.92 12.33 -32.05
C ASP A 189 -13.52 12.03 -30.60
N PRO A 190 -14.46 12.16 -29.65
CA PRO A 190 -14.22 11.73 -28.26
C PRO A 190 -13.71 10.30 -28.11
N ALA A 191 -14.04 9.40 -29.06
CA ALA A 191 -13.53 8.03 -29.05
C ALA A 191 -12.04 7.99 -29.40
N GLU A 192 -11.56 8.81 -30.31
CA GLU A 192 -10.13 8.91 -30.65
C GLU A 192 -9.31 9.50 -29.49
N VAL A 193 -9.83 10.55 -28.84
CA VAL A 193 -9.22 11.12 -27.62
C VAL A 193 -9.09 10.07 -26.53
N ARG A 194 -10.16 9.30 -26.29
CA ARG A 194 -10.15 8.22 -25.31
C ARG A 194 -9.13 7.12 -25.66
N ALA A 195 -9.04 6.75 -26.93
CA ALA A 195 -8.08 5.77 -27.41
C ALA A 195 -6.64 6.26 -27.24
N ALA A 196 -6.35 7.52 -27.58
CA ALA A 196 -5.05 8.14 -27.38
C ALA A 196 -4.64 8.14 -25.91
N LEU A 197 -5.54 8.56 -25.01
CA LEU A 197 -5.30 8.56 -23.57
C LEU A 197 -5.07 7.14 -23.04
N LYS A 198 -5.86 6.17 -23.47
CA LYS A 198 -5.69 4.75 -23.12
C LYS A 198 -4.32 4.23 -23.52
N ASP A 199 -3.89 4.47 -24.75
CA ASP A 199 -2.59 4.04 -25.28
C ASP A 199 -1.42 4.62 -24.44
N LYS A 200 -1.49 5.92 -24.13
CA LYS A 200 -0.46 6.59 -23.34
C LYS A 200 -0.40 6.07 -21.90
N LEU A 201 -1.56 5.89 -21.25
CA LEU A 201 -1.63 5.32 -19.90
C LEU A 201 -1.12 3.88 -19.88
N LEU A 202 -1.46 3.04 -20.85
CA LEU A 202 -0.95 1.67 -20.97
C LEU A 202 0.57 1.65 -21.12
N LYS A 203 1.14 2.57 -21.91
CA LYS A 203 2.58 2.70 -22.07
C LYS A 203 3.27 3.08 -20.74
N LEU A 204 2.68 4.00 -19.96
CA LEU A 204 3.20 4.40 -18.65
C LEU A 204 3.11 3.28 -17.62
N VAL A 205 2.00 2.54 -17.61
CA VAL A 205 1.83 1.37 -16.73
C VAL A 205 2.77 0.23 -17.15
N GLY A 206 3.11 0.14 -18.43
CA GLY A 206 3.99 -0.89 -19.00
C GLY A 206 3.28 -2.23 -19.15
N THR A 207 2.95 -2.60 -20.40
CA THR A 207 2.32 -3.88 -20.73
C THR A 207 3.32 -5.03 -20.84
N ASP A 208 4.57 -4.73 -21.16
CA ASP A 208 5.62 -5.73 -21.45
C ASP A 208 6.38 -6.21 -20.20
N VAL A 209 6.00 -5.73 -19.02
CA VAL A 209 6.68 -6.08 -17.76
C VAL A 209 6.18 -7.42 -17.24
N ASP A 210 7.09 -8.35 -16.96
CA ASP A 210 6.75 -9.64 -16.33
C ASP A 210 6.32 -9.44 -14.86
N ARG A 211 5.02 -9.59 -14.61
CA ARG A 211 4.36 -9.41 -13.31
C ARG A 211 4.07 -10.71 -12.59
N ARG A 212 4.42 -11.86 -13.20
CA ARG A 212 4.19 -13.16 -12.57
C ARG A 212 5.00 -13.27 -11.29
N LEU A 213 4.45 -13.98 -10.31
CA LEU A 213 5.23 -14.41 -9.16
C LEU A 213 6.35 -15.35 -9.62
N ASN A 214 7.49 -15.31 -8.94
CA ASN A 214 8.58 -16.24 -9.27
C ASN A 214 8.14 -17.71 -9.09
N ALA A 215 7.23 -17.98 -8.15
CA ALA A 215 6.61 -19.29 -7.97
C ALA A 215 5.83 -19.82 -9.19
N ASP A 216 5.46 -18.93 -10.12
CA ASP A 216 4.67 -19.26 -11.32
C ASP A 216 5.54 -19.35 -12.59
N LYS A 217 6.83 -19.12 -12.46
CA LYS A 217 7.76 -19.19 -13.58
C LYS A 217 8.25 -20.61 -13.81
N GLU A 218 8.55 -20.90 -15.07
CA GLU A 218 9.18 -22.17 -15.43
C GLU A 218 10.55 -22.28 -14.75
N GLY A 219 10.81 -23.42 -14.11
CA GLY A 219 12.04 -23.65 -13.35
C GLY A 219 12.10 -22.97 -11.98
N ALA A 220 10.95 -22.49 -11.46
CA ALA A 220 10.87 -21.94 -10.10
C ALA A 220 11.41 -22.91 -9.04
N ASN A 221 12.04 -22.35 -8.02
CA ASN A 221 12.46 -23.12 -6.85
C ASN A 221 11.23 -23.74 -6.14
N LYS A 222 11.44 -24.92 -5.55
CA LYS A 222 10.43 -25.60 -4.72
C LYS A 222 11.04 -25.99 -3.37
N PRO A 223 10.60 -25.39 -2.29
CA PRO A 223 9.67 -24.24 -2.18
C PRO A 223 10.20 -22.96 -2.79
N SER A 224 9.33 -22.18 -3.47
CA SER A 224 9.62 -20.77 -3.79
C SER A 224 9.34 -19.90 -2.56
N VAL A 225 10.30 -19.08 -2.15
CA VAL A 225 10.20 -18.29 -0.91
C VAL A 225 9.83 -16.85 -1.20
N ILE A 226 8.76 -16.39 -0.56
CA ILE A 226 8.24 -15.02 -0.62
C ILE A 226 8.35 -14.37 0.75
N ILE A 227 9.07 -13.27 0.88
CA ILE A 227 9.11 -12.43 2.08
C ILE A 227 8.19 -11.23 1.89
N MET A 228 7.23 -11.04 2.82
CA MET A 228 6.31 -9.90 2.81
C MET A 228 6.89 -8.77 3.65
N VAL A 229 7.11 -7.61 3.05
CA VAL A 229 7.66 -6.41 3.73
C VAL A 229 6.76 -5.20 3.56
N GLY A 230 6.94 -4.16 4.37
CA GLY A 230 6.15 -2.92 4.32
C GLY A 230 5.84 -2.39 5.72
N VAL A 231 5.30 -1.18 5.80
CA VAL A 231 5.00 -0.54 7.10
C VAL A 231 3.79 -1.15 7.80
N ASN A 232 3.62 -0.84 9.08
CA ASN A 232 2.42 -1.25 9.82
C ASN A 232 1.16 -0.61 9.22
N GLY A 233 0.07 -1.37 9.16
CA GLY A 233 -1.22 -0.91 8.62
C GLY A 233 -1.39 -1.07 7.11
N THR A 234 -0.34 -1.39 6.34
CA THR A 234 -0.47 -1.64 4.90
C THR A 234 -1.16 -2.96 4.53
N GLY A 235 -1.44 -3.82 5.52
CA GLY A 235 -2.15 -5.07 5.28
C GLY A 235 -1.25 -6.27 4.95
N LYS A 236 0.04 -6.30 5.39
CA LYS A 236 0.97 -7.44 5.12
C LYS A 236 0.38 -8.79 5.52
N THR A 237 0.00 -8.97 6.78
CA THR A 237 -0.58 -10.22 7.30
C THR A 237 -1.84 -10.62 6.53
N THR A 238 -2.73 -9.65 6.26
CA THR A 238 -3.94 -9.87 5.44
C THR A 238 -3.59 -10.28 4.01
N THR A 239 -2.57 -9.63 3.42
CA THR A 239 -2.09 -9.96 2.07
C THR A 239 -1.45 -11.35 2.03
N ALA A 240 -0.64 -11.71 3.03
CA ALA A 240 -0.08 -13.06 3.14
C ALA A 240 -1.18 -14.14 3.20
N GLY A 241 -2.24 -13.90 3.99
CA GLY A 241 -3.42 -14.76 4.05
C GLY A 241 -4.19 -14.84 2.73
N LYS A 242 -4.44 -13.70 2.07
CA LYS A 242 -5.12 -13.68 0.75
C LYS A 242 -4.26 -14.31 -0.35
N LEU A 243 -2.94 -14.13 -0.29
CA LEU A 243 -2.01 -14.74 -1.24
C LEU A 243 -1.95 -16.25 -1.06
N SER A 244 -1.94 -16.76 0.18
CA SER A 244 -2.02 -18.20 0.42
C SER A 244 -3.29 -18.81 -0.17
N ARG A 245 -4.45 -18.14 -0.02
CA ARG A 245 -5.72 -18.56 -0.64
C ARG A 245 -5.66 -18.55 -2.17
N LEU A 246 -5.02 -17.53 -2.77
CA LEU A 246 -4.83 -17.45 -4.22
C LEU A 246 -4.01 -18.67 -4.72
N LEU A 247 -2.88 -18.94 -4.09
CA LEU A 247 -1.98 -20.03 -4.47
C LEU A 247 -2.63 -21.41 -4.24
N VAL A 248 -3.41 -21.58 -3.16
CA VAL A 248 -4.21 -22.80 -2.93
C VAL A 248 -5.25 -23.00 -4.04
N SER A 249 -5.90 -21.92 -4.53
CA SER A 249 -6.85 -22.02 -5.65
C SER A 249 -6.19 -22.46 -6.97
N GLU A 250 -4.87 -22.30 -7.07
CA GLU A 250 -4.03 -22.76 -8.18
C GLU A 250 -3.48 -24.20 -7.97
N GLY A 251 -3.88 -24.84 -6.86
CA GLY A 251 -3.46 -26.21 -6.52
C GLY A 251 -2.07 -26.31 -5.89
N LYS A 252 -1.46 -25.18 -5.44
CA LYS A 252 -0.16 -25.16 -4.81
C LYS A 252 -0.23 -25.53 -3.32
N GLN A 253 0.77 -26.27 -2.86
CA GLN A 253 0.98 -26.51 -1.44
C GLN A 253 1.74 -25.34 -0.83
N VAL A 254 1.07 -24.61 0.08
CA VAL A 254 1.59 -23.40 0.69
C VAL A 254 1.91 -23.63 2.16
N MET A 255 2.97 -22.97 2.64
CA MET A 255 3.29 -22.86 4.06
C MET A 255 3.44 -21.39 4.44
N LEU A 256 3.02 -21.00 5.66
CA LEU A 256 3.13 -19.65 6.19
C LEU A 256 4.14 -19.62 7.34
N GLY A 257 4.95 -18.55 7.40
CA GLY A 257 5.88 -18.26 8.52
C GLY A 257 5.48 -16.95 9.20
N ALA A 258 5.12 -16.99 10.49
CA ALA A 258 4.70 -15.84 11.28
C ALA A 258 5.93 -15.16 11.93
N ALA A 259 6.69 -14.40 11.12
CA ALA A 259 7.88 -13.71 11.60
C ALA A 259 7.59 -12.26 12.12
N ASP A 260 6.33 -11.81 12.21
CA ASP A 260 5.95 -10.64 13.02
C ASP A 260 5.75 -11.06 14.47
N THR A 261 6.83 -11.33 15.18
CA THR A 261 6.82 -11.83 16.56
C THR A 261 6.59 -10.75 17.60
N PHE A 262 6.57 -9.50 17.20
CA PHE A 262 6.33 -8.34 18.10
C PHE A 262 4.84 -8.09 18.38
N ARG A 263 3.96 -8.62 17.55
CA ARG A 263 2.53 -8.50 17.70
C ARG A 263 1.93 -9.91 17.82
N ALA A 264 1.65 -10.36 19.05
CA ALA A 264 1.03 -11.67 19.26
C ALA A 264 -0.22 -11.87 18.40
N ALA A 265 -1.07 -10.85 18.29
CA ALA A 265 -2.26 -10.87 17.43
C ALA A 265 -1.95 -11.04 15.92
N ALA A 266 -0.74 -10.73 15.44
CA ALA A 266 -0.40 -10.94 14.03
C ALA A 266 -0.21 -12.43 13.70
N ALA A 267 0.44 -13.17 14.59
CA ALA A 267 0.60 -14.62 14.45
C ALA A 267 -0.77 -15.32 14.51
N ASP A 268 -1.63 -14.96 15.47
CA ASP A 268 -2.98 -15.51 15.60
C ASP A 268 -3.85 -15.18 14.36
N GLN A 269 -3.69 -13.98 13.83
CA GLN A 269 -4.35 -13.58 12.60
C GLN A 269 -3.89 -14.42 11.41
N LEU A 270 -2.58 -14.67 11.28
CA LEU A 270 -2.03 -15.48 10.20
C LEU A 270 -2.48 -16.93 10.32
N GLU A 271 -2.54 -17.50 11.53
CA GLU A 271 -3.09 -18.83 11.79
C GLU A 271 -4.57 -18.92 11.39
N THR A 272 -5.36 -17.90 11.74
CA THR A 272 -6.76 -17.82 11.31
C THR A 272 -6.90 -17.87 9.78
N TRP A 273 -6.02 -17.16 9.05
CA TRP A 273 -5.99 -17.22 7.59
C TRP A 273 -5.60 -18.61 7.08
N GLY A 274 -4.54 -19.20 7.64
CA GLY A 274 -4.07 -20.53 7.24
C GLY A 274 -5.12 -21.63 7.49
N ALA A 275 -5.73 -21.63 8.70
CA ALA A 275 -6.73 -22.61 9.08
C ALA A 275 -7.94 -22.65 8.15
N LYS A 276 -8.38 -21.51 7.63
CA LYS A 276 -9.52 -21.42 6.69
C LYS A 276 -9.30 -22.18 5.38
N VAL A 277 -8.06 -22.35 4.95
CA VAL A 277 -7.72 -23.00 3.67
C VAL A 277 -6.80 -24.20 3.84
N GLY A 278 -6.61 -24.68 5.08
CA GLY A 278 -5.79 -25.85 5.37
C GLY A 278 -4.29 -25.61 5.17
N VAL A 279 -3.82 -24.36 5.26
CA VAL A 279 -2.41 -24.00 5.10
C VAL A 279 -1.72 -23.98 6.48
N PRO A 280 -0.64 -24.77 6.69
CA PRO A 280 0.10 -24.80 7.94
C PRO A 280 0.85 -23.48 8.18
N VAL A 281 0.88 -23.06 9.45
CA VAL A 281 1.60 -21.85 9.89
C VAL A 281 2.70 -22.24 10.87
N VAL A 282 3.92 -21.79 10.61
CA VAL A 282 5.05 -21.90 11.52
C VAL A 282 5.15 -20.62 12.33
N ARG A 283 5.03 -20.74 13.65
CA ARG A 283 5.15 -19.64 14.61
C ARG A 283 6.01 -20.03 15.81
N SER A 284 6.38 -19.06 16.61
CA SER A 284 6.97 -19.30 17.92
C SER A 284 5.90 -19.23 19.00
N ASP A 285 5.99 -20.13 19.99
CA ASP A 285 5.16 -20.10 21.20
C ASP A 285 5.64 -19.04 22.22
N LYS A 286 6.79 -18.41 21.96
CA LYS A 286 7.37 -17.39 22.83
C LYS A 286 7.08 -16.01 22.28
N ASP A 287 6.42 -15.17 23.06
CA ASP A 287 6.26 -13.75 22.74
C ASP A 287 7.64 -13.08 22.60
N GLY A 288 7.79 -12.26 21.57
CA GLY A 288 9.04 -11.56 21.30
C GLY A 288 10.21 -12.47 20.88
N ALA A 289 9.92 -13.68 20.40
CA ALA A 289 10.93 -14.54 19.80
C ALA A 289 11.69 -13.83 18.66
N ASP A 290 12.93 -14.27 18.39
CA ASP A 290 13.69 -13.74 17.24
C ASP A 290 12.97 -14.05 15.92
N PRO A 291 12.52 -13.05 15.16
CA PRO A 291 11.85 -13.24 13.87
C PRO A 291 12.65 -14.11 12.89
N ALA A 292 13.98 -13.97 12.94
CA ALA A 292 14.88 -14.73 12.09
C ALA A 292 14.87 -16.24 12.44
N SER A 293 14.67 -16.59 13.71
CA SER A 293 14.54 -17.99 14.13
C SER A 293 13.27 -18.62 13.57
N VAL A 294 12.15 -17.88 13.58
CA VAL A 294 10.88 -18.34 13.00
C VAL A 294 11.01 -18.53 11.49
N ALA A 295 11.64 -17.58 10.79
CA ALA A 295 11.87 -17.68 9.35
C ALA A 295 12.78 -18.86 8.98
N PHE A 296 13.83 -19.12 9.78
CA PHE A 296 14.70 -20.27 9.62
C PHE A 296 13.94 -21.59 9.79
N GLU A 297 13.14 -21.71 10.84
CA GLU A 297 12.32 -22.90 11.11
C GLU A 297 11.27 -23.10 10.02
N ALA A 298 10.60 -22.02 9.59
CA ALA A 298 9.61 -22.08 8.50
C ALA A 298 10.24 -22.58 7.19
N SER A 299 11.44 -22.09 6.85
CA SER A 299 12.15 -22.53 5.66
C SER A 299 12.59 -24.00 5.72
N ALA A 300 13.02 -24.48 6.91
CA ALA A 300 13.34 -25.88 7.11
C ALA A 300 12.11 -26.79 6.97
N LYS A 301 10.99 -26.43 7.63
CA LYS A 301 9.73 -27.19 7.56
C LYS A 301 9.11 -27.17 6.16
N ALA A 302 9.15 -26.05 5.46
CA ALA A 302 8.67 -25.95 4.09
C ALA A 302 9.44 -26.88 3.15
N LYS A 303 10.75 -26.94 3.31
CA LYS A 303 11.64 -27.86 2.56
C LYS A 303 11.32 -29.31 2.86
N GLU A 304 11.17 -29.68 4.14
CA GLU A 304 10.85 -31.02 4.59
C GLU A 304 9.48 -31.48 4.08
N ALA A 305 8.49 -30.60 4.13
CA ALA A 305 7.13 -30.86 3.64
C ALA A 305 7.01 -30.87 2.11
N ASN A 306 8.07 -30.55 1.36
CA ASN A 306 8.05 -30.35 -0.08
C ASN A 306 6.95 -29.37 -0.54
N ALA A 307 6.75 -28.29 0.20
CA ALA A 307 5.81 -27.24 -0.17
C ALA A 307 6.19 -26.62 -1.52
N ASP A 308 5.21 -26.12 -2.27
CA ASP A 308 5.48 -25.38 -3.50
C ASP A 308 5.90 -23.94 -3.18
N VAL A 309 5.30 -23.32 -2.14
CA VAL A 309 5.54 -21.94 -1.77
C VAL A 309 5.62 -21.77 -0.25
N LEU A 310 6.60 -21.00 0.22
CA LEU A 310 6.67 -20.48 1.58
C LEU A 310 6.46 -18.96 1.57
N ILE A 311 5.49 -18.47 2.36
CA ILE A 311 5.26 -17.04 2.56
C ILE A 311 5.65 -16.67 3.98
N ILE A 312 6.58 -15.72 4.16
CA ILE A 312 7.04 -15.22 5.45
C ILE A 312 6.45 -13.82 5.69
N ASP A 313 5.54 -13.70 6.67
CA ASP A 313 4.99 -12.41 7.12
C ASP A 313 5.92 -11.77 8.14
N THR A 314 6.29 -10.50 7.96
CA THR A 314 7.26 -9.79 8.78
C THR A 314 6.67 -8.56 9.47
N ALA A 315 7.37 -8.08 10.51
CA ALA A 315 7.06 -6.81 11.15
C ALA A 315 7.21 -5.61 10.19
N GLY A 316 6.58 -4.48 10.55
CA GLY A 316 6.61 -3.25 9.74
C GLY A 316 6.84 -1.98 10.55
N ARG A 317 7.66 -2.03 11.60
CA ARG A 317 7.91 -0.93 12.55
C ARG A 317 8.90 0.09 12.02
N LEU A 318 8.49 0.92 11.05
CA LEU A 318 9.37 1.90 10.42
C LEU A 318 9.85 3.03 11.36
N GLN A 319 9.19 3.22 12.52
CA GLN A 319 9.64 4.20 13.52
C GLN A 319 11.05 3.88 14.06
N ASN A 320 11.50 2.64 13.98
CA ASN A 320 12.88 2.23 14.25
C ASN A 320 13.49 1.65 12.97
N LYS A 321 13.71 2.52 11.97
CA LYS A 321 14.11 2.16 10.61
C LYS A 321 15.35 1.26 10.56
N ALA A 322 16.43 1.64 11.28
CA ALA A 322 17.69 0.90 11.23
C ALA A 322 17.50 -0.55 11.74
N ASN A 323 16.89 -0.71 12.92
CA ASN A 323 16.66 -2.03 13.49
C ASN A 323 15.75 -2.90 12.62
N LEU A 324 14.71 -2.31 12.00
CA LEU A 324 13.82 -3.04 11.09
C LEU A 324 14.57 -3.54 9.86
N MET A 325 15.41 -2.70 9.24
CA MET A 325 16.17 -3.09 8.05
C MET A 325 17.21 -4.15 8.37
N ASP A 326 17.89 -4.07 9.51
CA ASP A 326 18.82 -5.09 10.00
C ASP A 326 18.10 -6.42 10.28
N GLU A 327 16.90 -6.36 10.86
CA GLU A 327 16.05 -7.53 11.13
C GLU A 327 15.61 -8.21 9.84
N LEU A 328 15.09 -7.45 8.87
CA LEU A 328 14.69 -7.97 7.57
C LEU A 328 15.88 -8.58 6.81
N GLY A 329 17.03 -7.92 6.85
CA GLY A 329 18.27 -8.45 6.29
C GLY A 329 18.72 -9.74 6.99
N LYS A 330 18.51 -9.85 8.31
CA LYS A 330 18.79 -11.09 9.08
C LYS A 330 17.82 -12.20 8.69
N ILE A 331 16.51 -11.91 8.61
CA ILE A 331 15.48 -12.87 8.16
C ILE A 331 15.88 -13.45 6.80
N ARG A 332 16.18 -12.61 5.81
CA ARG A 332 16.61 -13.04 4.49
C ARG A 332 17.83 -13.96 4.55
N ARG A 333 18.91 -13.52 5.21
CA ARG A 333 20.15 -14.28 5.30
C ARG A 333 20.00 -15.65 5.97
N VAL A 334 19.13 -15.77 6.99
CA VAL A 334 18.93 -17.08 7.66
C VAL A 334 18.02 -17.99 6.85
N THR A 335 17.02 -17.45 6.15
CA THR A 335 16.20 -18.20 5.22
C THR A 335 17.04 -18.78 4.08
N GLU A 336 17.96 -17.98 3.53
CA GLU A 336 18.87 -18.37 2.45
C GLU A 336 19.85 -19.49 2.82
N LYS A 337 19.99 -19.83 4.11
CA LYS A 337 20.74 -21.03 4.53
C LYS A 337 20.03 -22.34 4.17
N ASN A 338 18.70 -22.33 4.10
CA ASN A 338 17.87 -23.49 3.79
C ASN A 338 17.33 -23.47 2.37
N LEU A 339 16.84 -22.32 1.93
CA LEU A 339 16.11 -22.09 0.67
C LEU A 339 16.45 -20.70 0.12
N PRO A 340 16.68 -20.54 -1.18
CA PRO A 340 16.85 -19.22 -1.78
C PRO A 340 15.58 -18.38 -1.61
N VAL A 341 15.74 -17.07 -1.39
CA VAL A 341 14.61 -16.13 -1.37
C VAL A 341 14.36 -15.67 -2.80
N ASP A 342 13.24 -16.11 -3.36
CA ASP A 342 12.86 -15.82 -4.76
C ASP A 342 12.18 -14.47 -4.91
N GLU A 343 11.39 -14.07 -3.90
CA GLU A 343 10.64 -12.83 -3.93
C GLU A 343 10.68 -12.08 -2.60
N VAL A 344 10.80 -10.76 -2.71
CA VAL A 344 10.54 -9.82 -1.62
C VAL A 344 9.42 -8.90 -2.10
N LEU A 345 8.21 -9.10 -1.58
CA LEU A 345 7.03 -8.34 -1.95
C LEU A 345 6.78 -7.20 -0.97
N LEU A 346 6.87 -5.98 -1.46
CA LEU A 346 6.49 -4.79 -0.71
C LEU A 346 4.97 -4.61 -0.73
N VAL A 347 4.33 -4.65 0.42
CA VAL A 347 2.90 -4.32 0.56
C VAL A 347 2.75 -2.83 0.85
N LEU A 348 2.14 -2.12 -0.08
CA LEU A 348 1.91 -0.68 -0.04
C LEU A 348 0.41 -0.41 -0.03
N ASP A 349 -0.04 0.48 0.86
CA ASP A 349 -1.42 0.94 0.91
C ASP A 349 -1.65 2.02 -0.16
N ALA A 350 -2.48 1.74 -1.16
CA ALA A 350 -2.77 2.65 -2.27
C ALA A 350 -3.39 3.98 -1.81
N THR A 351 -3.99 4.03 -0.61
CA THR A 351 -4.61 5.26 -0.08
C THR A 351 -3.59 6.26 0.48
N THR A 352 -2.35 5.82 0.72
CA THR A 352 -1.29 6.67 1.30
C THR A 352 -0.62 7.59 0.29
N GLY A 353 -0.76 7.34 -1.00
CA GLY A 353 -0.20 8.18 -2.07
C GLY A 353 1.32 8.37 -1.95
N GLN A 354 1.78 9.59 -2.23
CA GLN A 354 3.22 9.93 -2.22
C GLN A 354 3.91 9.72 -0.86
N ASN A 355 3.18 9.77 0.25
CA ASN A 355 3.75 9.43 1.57
C ASN A 355 4.17 7.95 1.64
N GLY A 356 3.39 7.06 1.03
CA GLY A 356 3.74 5.65 0.90
C GLY A 356 5.00 5.43 0.05
N MET A 357 5.20 6.23 -1.00
CA MET A 357 6.38 6.15 -1.86
C MET A 357 7.69 6.43 -1.13
N THR A 358 7.72 7.44 -0.27
CA THR A 358 8.90 7.75 0.55
C THR A 358 9.29 6.57 1.44
N GLN A 359 8.30 5.87 2.00
CA GLN A 359 8.51 4.68 2.82
C GLN A 359 8.96 3.48 1.95
N ALA A 360 8.37 3.32 0.77
CA ALA A 360 8.68 2.25 -0.17
C ALA A 360 10.14 2.26 -0.62
N LYS A 361 10.71 3.44 -0.92
CA LYS A 361 12.12 3.62 -1.28
C LYS A 361 13.07 3.07 -0.22
N VAL A 362 12.75 3.26 1.06
CA VAL A 362 13.55 2.75 2.17
C VAL A 362 13.65 1.22 2.16
N PHE A 363 12.53 0.53 1.88
CA PHE A 363 12.55 -0.93 1.77
C PHE A 363 13.27 -1.40 0.51
N ALA A 364 13.09 -0.68 -0.62
CA ALA A 364 13.76 -1.01 -1.88
C ALA A 364 15.29 -0.99 -1.74
N GLU A 365 15.82 0.04 -1.10
CA GLU A 365 17.26 0.21 -0.86
C GLU A 365 17.83 -0.83 0.11
N ALA A 366 17.05 -1.21 1.13
CA ALA A 366 17.56 -2.03 2.23
C ALA A 366 17.52 -3.53 1.98
N ILE A 367 16.48 -4.05 1.29
CA ILE A 367 16.27 -5.50 1.18
C ILE A 367 16.18 -6.00 -0.26
N GLY A 368 16.15 -5.11 -1.25
CA GLY A 368 16.04 -5.49 -2.65
C GLY A 368 14.68 -6.12 -2.96
N ILE A 369 13.64 -5.29 -3.01
CA ILE A 369 12.28 -5.73 -3.38
C ILE A 369 12.25 -6.21 -4.83
N THR A 370 11.40 -7.19 -5.12
CA THR A 370 11.24 -7.78 -6.46
C THR A 370 9.90 -7.46 -7.10
N GLY A 371 8.97 -6.94 -6.30
CA GLY A 371 7.65 -6.54 -6.75
C GLY A 371 6.85 -5.87 -5.65
N VAL A 372 5.74 -5.26 -6.04
CA VAL A 372 4.84 -4.54 -5.15
C VAL A 372 3.45 -5.16 -5.17
N VAL A 373 2.83 -5.22 -3.99
CA VAL A 373 1.41 -5.49 -3.80
C VAL A 373 0.73 -4.20 -3.38
N LEU A 374 -0.16 -3.67 -4.19
CA LEU A 374 -0.98 -2.52 -3.83
C LEU A 374 -2.25 -2.98 -3.14
N SER A 375 -2.33 -2.77 -1.84
CA SER A 375 -3.53 -3.05 -1.03
C SER A 375 -4.51 -1.87 -1.09
N LYS A 376 -5.78 -2.13 -0.81
CA LYS A 376 -6.86 -1.12 -0.68
C LYS A 376 -7.03 -0.21 -1.91
N LEU A 377 -6.77 -0.74 -3.10
CA LEU A 377 -6.87 0.03 -4.34
C LEU A 377 -8.32 0.45 -4.64
N ASP A 378 -9.30 -0.30 -4.15
CA ASP A 378 -10.73 0.00 -4.21
C ASP A 378 -11.14 1.24 -3.39
N GLY A 379 -10.39 1.56 -2.34
CA GLY A 379 -10.58 2.76 -1.53
C GLY A 379 -9.82 3.99 -2.02
N SER A 380 -9.03 3.86 -3.08
CA SER A 380 -8.20 4.95 -3.61
C SER A 380 -8.88 5.63 -4.80
N ALA A 381 -9.20 6.92 -4.65
CA ALA A 381 -9.56 7.78 -5.79
C ALA A 381 -8.35 8.11 -6.70
N LYS A 382 -7.16 7.60 -6.37
CA LYS A 382 -5.86 8.01 -6.90
C LYS A 382 -5.13 6.82 -7.52
N GLY A 383 -5.66 6.33 -8.64
CA GLY A 383 -5.08 5.18 -9.36
C GLY A 383 -3.64 5.40 -9.89
N GLY A 384 -3.20 6.65 -10.02
CA GLY A 384 -1.87 6.99 -10.52
C GLY A 384 -0.70 6.44 -9.70
N ILE A 385 -0.93 6.07 -8.43
CA ILE A 385 0.09 5.45 -7.58
C ILE A 385 0.73 4.19 -8.21
N VAL A 386 0.01 3.46 -9.05
CA VAL A 386 0.56 2.33 -9.80
C VAL A 386 1.73 2.76 -10.69
N ILE A 387 1.58 3.91 -11.36
CA ILE A 387 2.58 4.47 -12.28
C ILE A 387 3.80 4.95 -11.48
N SER A 388 3.56 5.75 -10.43
CA SER A 388 4.64 6.26 -9.56
C SER A 388 5.48 5.14 -8.96
N VAL A 389 4.83 4.11 -8.41
CA VAL A 389 5.49 2.95 -7.79
C VAL A 389 6.46 2.29 -8.75
N GLN A 390 6.03 2.00 -9.97
CA GLN A 390 6.86 1.32 -10.95
C GLN A 390 8.03 2.19 -11.41
N LYS A 391 7.77 3.48 -11.69
CA LYS A 391 8.79 4.41 -12.17
C LYS A 391 9.85 4.70 -11.10
N GLU A 392 9.42 4.91 -9.85
CA GLU A 392 10.33 5.32 -8.78
C GLU A 392 11.07 4.17 -8.09
N LEU A 393 10.48 2.96 -8.06
CA LEU A 393 11.10 1.79 -7.43
C LEU A 393 11.78 0.85 -8.42
N GLY A 394 11.49 0.99 -9.72
CA GLY A 394 12.06 0.13 -10.76
C GLY A 394 11.57 -1.33 -10.70
N VAL A 395 10.49 -1.61 -9.96
CA VAL A 395 9.91 -2.95 -9.82
C VAL A 395 8.42 -2.95 -10.16
N PRO A 396 7.88 -4.08 -10.69
CA PRO A 396 6.49 -4.13 -11.10
C PRO A 396 5.52 -4.20 -9.92
N VAL A 397 4.33 -3.62 -10.10
CA VAL A 397 3.16 -4.00 -9.32
C VAL A 397 2.73 -5.38 -9.82
N LYS A 398 2.80 -6.40 -8.95
CA LYS A 398 2.45 -7.79 -9.29
C LYS A 398 1.02 -8.15 -8.89
N LEU A 399 0.57 -7.67 -7.74
CA LEU A 399 -0.73 -8.00 -7.16
C LEU A 399 -1.46 -6.74 -6.69
N VAL A 400 -2.78 -6.81 -6.71
CA VAL A 400 -3.67 -5.74 -6.20
C VAL A 400 -4.74 -6.29 -5.28
N GLY A 401 -4.96 -5.61 -4.15
CA GLY A 401 -6.08 -5.83 -3.24
C GLY A 401 -7.22 -4.88 -3.60
N LEU A 402 -8.39 -5.43 -3.88
CA LEU A 402 -9.58 -4.72 -4.34
C LEU A 402 -10.80 -5.04 -3.46
N GLY A 403 -10.63 -4.88 -2.15
CA GLY A 403 -11.70 -5.08 -1.16
C GLY A 403 -11.27 -5.84 0.08
N GLU A 404 -12.21 -6.01 1.00
CA GLU A 404 -12.00 -6.63 2.32
C GLU A 404 -12.26 -8.15 2.33
N GLY A 405 -12.87 -8.69 1.29
CA GLY A 405 -13.17 -10.13 1.19
C GLY A 405 -11.90 -11.00 1.14
N PRO A 406 -12.00 -12.27 1.57
CA PRO A 406 -10.85 -13.17 1.63
C PRO A 406 -10.22 -13.45 0.27
N ASP A 407 -10.99 -13.38 -0.80
CA ASP A 407 -10.53 -13.61 -2.17
C ASP A 407 -10.35 -12.30 -2.97
N ASP A 408 -10.28 -11.15 -2.29
CA ASP A 408 -10.11 -9.82 -2.91
C ASP A 408 -8.63 -9.44 -3.11
N LEU A 409 -7.83 -10.38 -3.61
CA LEU A 409 -6.46 -10.19 -4.08
C LEU A 409 -6.33 -10.87 -5.45
N ALA A 410 -5.76 -10.16 -6.42
CA ALA A 410 -5.56 -10.70 -7.77
C ALA A 410 -4.23 -10.25 -8.38
N PRO A 411 -3.71 -10.97 -9.39
CA PRO A 411 -2.67 -10.47 -10.26
C PRO A 411 -3.06 -9.13 -10.87
N PHE A 412 -2.09 -8.23 -11.04
CA PHE A 412 -2.32 -6.93 -11.65
C PHE A 412 -2.51 -7.07 -13.16
N ASP A 413 -3.65 -6.59 -13.67
CA ASP A 413 -3.98 -6.53 -15.09
C ASP A 413 -3.88 -5.07 -15.59
N PRO A 414 -2.84 -4.70 -16.38
CA PRO A 414 -2.65 -3.34 -16.87
C PRO A 414 -3.82 -2.83 -17.71
N GLU A 415 -4.37 -3.67 -18.60
CA GLU A 415 -5.49 -3.27 -19.46
C GLU A 415 -6.77 -3.04 -18.64
N GLY A 416 -7.09 -4.01 -17.78
CA GLY A 416 -8.24 -3.88 -16.91
C GLY A 416 -8.14 -2.72 -15.93
N PHE A 417 -6.93 -2.37 -15.50
CA PHE A 417 -6.68 -1.21 -14.65
C PHE A 417 -6.91 0.11 -15.40
N VAL A 418 -6.35 0.27 -16.61
CA VAL A 418 -6.53 1.49 -17.40
C VAL A 418 -7.98 1.63 -17.85
N ASP A 419 -8.63 0.54 -18.26
CA ASP A 419 -10.07 0.54 -18.57
C ASP A 419 -10.92 0.98 -17.37
N GLY A 420 -10.56 0.51 -16.16
CA GLY A 420 -11.22 0.91 -14.92
C GLY A 420 -11.02 2.39 -14.56
N ILE A 421 -9.85 2.95 -14.85
CA ILE A 421 -9.58 4.38 -14.66
C ILE A 421 -10.43 5.23 -15.61
N LEU A 422 -10.55 4.80 -16.86
CA LEU A 422 -11.24 5.55 -17.92
C LEU A 422 -12.77 5.30 -17.96
N ALA A 423 -13.30 4.41 -17.12
CA ALA A 423 -14.74 4.13 -17.04
C ALA A 423 -15.50 5.29 -16.36
#